data_560cd8c6adfad80360282ced652d9128
#
_entry.id   560cd8c6adfad80360282ced652d9128
#
_cell.length_a   1.000
_cell.length_b   1.000
_cell.length_c   1.000
_cell.angle_alpha   90.00
_cell.angle_beta   90.00
_cell.angle_gamma   90.00
#
_symmetry.space_group_name_H-M   'P 1'
#
loop_
_entity.id
_entity.type
_entity.pdbx_description
1 polymer ?
#
loop_
_entity_poly.entity_id
_entity_poly.type
_entity_poly.pdbx_seq_one_letter_code
_entity_poly.pdbx_strand_id
1 'polypeptide(L)'
;MAQKPIREYDGKRLFKENWDKYFEGLEYPFESVLVTSGEELKAKAKEPGYEWLNQKPLVAKPDMLFGKRGKNNLVLFKVNKPGDVTLEDAAKWIDEKRSGEVTLLSGAKGELTHFIVEPFTPHSEDEEYYIAATTLDENYDVLYMSAHGGMEVEENWDKVTEVKIPIDATDEEIEKIISENIPADIPEDKKEVYKKFAINFYKFFRDLNFAYLEINPVVIVGDKVYLLDLVARLDDTAGFMMKDKWGDIEFPTPFGMPEKSPEEKAIAEADAKTGASLKLTVLNPKGRIWTLVAGGGASVVYADTIADLAGGVEDLANYGEYSGGPTTDETRFYTETVLDLMTREKDPKGRDKILIIGGAIANFTDVAKTFTGIIQAFEKYADKMKDVGTRIYVRRGGPNYEKGLKDIKEAAEKLGLPIKVFGPETHITDIVRMALEDDQKGAK
;
A
#
# COMPACT_ATOMS: atom_id res chain seq x y z
N MET A 1 -11.34 9.36 -2.28
CA MET A 1 -10.37 9.45 -1.19
C MET A 1 -9.51 8.18 -1.23
N ALA A 2 -8.22 8.33 -1.41
CA ALA A 2 -7.30 7.20 -1.40
C ALA A 2 -6.79 7.02 0.04
N GLN A 3 -7.25 5.95 0.70
CA GLN A 3 -6.89 5.65 2.07
C GLN A 3 -5.74 4.66 2.09
N LYS A 4 -4.56 5.09 2.52
CA LYS A 4 -3.40 4.21 2.66
C LYS A 4 -3.07 3.94 4.11
N PRO A 5 -3.04 2.66 4.51
CA PRO A 5 -2.63 2.29 5.84
C PRO A 5 -1.13 2.54 6.05
N ILE A 6 -0.77 2.88 7.28
CA ILE A 6 0.60 3.04 7.75
C ILE A 6 0.88 2.06 8.89
N ARG A 7 2.17 1.86 9.22
CA ARG A 7 2.56 1.04 10.38
C ARG A 7 2.09 1.69 11.69
N GLU A 8 1.87 0.88 12.69
CA GLU A 8 1.58 1.35 14.05
C GLU A 8 2.69 2.25 14.58
N TYR A 9 3.96 1.87 14.35
CA TYR A 9 5.12 2.68 14.72
C TYR A 9 5.05 4.10 14.13
N ASP A 10 4.73 4.20 12.83
CA ASP A 10 4.62 5.51 12.16
C ASP A 10 3.46 6.34 12.72
N GLY A 11 2.31 5.71 12.99
CA GLY A 11 1.18 6.38 13.63
C GLY A 11 1.56 6.94 15.02
N LYS A 12 2.23 6.14 15.85
CA LYS A 12 2.71 6.57 17.18
C LYS A 12 3.79 7.64 17.09
N ARG A 13 4.68 7.57 16.09
CA ARG A 13 5.68 8.60 15.82
C ARG A 13 5.02 9.94 15.49
N LEU A 14 3.99 9.95 14.65
CA LEU A 14 3.23 11.17 14.34
C LEU A 14 2.60 11.80 15.60
N PHE A 15 2.07 10.97 16.51
CA PHE A 15 1.62 11.48 17.81
C PHE A 15 2.75 12.11 18.59
N LYS A 16 3.90 11.45 18.71
CA LYS A 16 5.06 11.96 19.46
C LYS A 16 5.56 13.28 18.90
N GLU A 17 5.73 13.40 17.60
CA GLU A 17 6.25 14.58 16.93
C GLU A 17 5.30 15.80 17.03
N ASN A 18 4.01 15.54 17.23
CA ASN A 18 2.97 16.58 17.33
C ASN A 18 2.37 16.72 18.74
N TRP A 19 2.85 15.95 19.73
CA TRP A 19 2.22 15.89 21.04
C TRP A 19 2.12 17.23 21.74
N ASP A 20 3.21 17.96 21.82
CA ASP A 20 3.27 19.26 22.50
C ASP A 20 2.34 20.30 21.86
N LYS A 21 2.05 20.15 20.58
CA LYS A 21 1.16 21.06 19.84
C LYS A 21 -0.31 20.81 20.11
N TYR A 22 -0.73 19.55 20.22
CA TYR A 22 -2.15 19.19 20.32
C TYR A 22 -2.57 18.78 21.72
N PHE A 23 -1.68 18.18 22.52
CA PHE A 23 -2.02 17.50 23.77
C PHE A 23 -1.40 18.19 24.99
N GLU A 24 -1.31 19.53 24.97
CA GLU A 24 -0.75 20.31 26.09
C GLU A 24 -1.35 19.87 27.44
N GLY A 25 -0.46 19.61 28.42
CA GLY A 25 -0.84 19.16 29.77
C GLY A 25 -1.29 17.69 29.86
N LEU A 26 -1.03 16.88 28.83
CA LEU A 26 -1.05 15.42 28.87
C LEU A 26 0.36 14.91 28.53
N GLU A 27 0.76 13.79 29.12
CA GLU A 27 2.04 13.15 28.84
C GLU A 27 1.86 11.91 27.95
N TYR A 28 2.71 11.77 26.92
CA TYR A 28 2.85 10.57 26.13
C TYR A 28 4.28 10.03 26.28
N PRO A 29 4.48 9.00 27.10
CA PRO A 29 5.80 8.41 27.28
C PRO A 29 6.12 7.50 26.07
N PHE A 30 6.43 8.13 24.92
CA PHE A 30 6.78 7.43 23.71
C PHE A 30 8.15 6.76 23.87
N GLU A 31 8.14 5.46 23.99
CA GLU A 31 9.30 4.60 23.94
C GLU A 31 8.95 3.44 23.03
N SER A 32 9.35 3.55 21.77
CA SER A 32 9.02 2.54 20.75
C SER A 32 10.17 2.43 19.74
N VAL A 33 10.41 1.25 19.22
CA VAL A 33 11.39 0.99 18.16
C VAL A 33 10.82 0.04 17.13
N LEU A 34 11.05 0.35 15.86
CA LEU A 34 10.75 -0.52 14.72
C LEU A 34 12.03 -1.25 14.32
N VAL A 35 11.98 -2.56 14.22
CA VAL A 35 13.12 -3.42 13.85
C VAL A 35 12.68 -4.55 12.91
N THR A 36 13.65 -5.10 12.19
CA THR A 36 13.46 -6.23 11.26
C THR A 36 14.07 -7.53 11.78
N SER A 37 14.88 -7.48 12.85
CA SER A 37 15.53 -8.66 13.43
C SER A 37 15.87 -8.47 14.91
N GLY A 38 16.12 -9.58 15.62
CA GLY A 38 16.62 -9.55 16.98
C GLY A 38 18.03 -8.97 17.09
N GLU A 39 18.87 -9.13 16.07
CA GLU A 39 20.20 -8.49 16.00
C GLU A 39 20.07 -6.96 15.94
N GLU A 40 19.19 -6.44 15.10
CA GLU A 40 18.91 -5.00 15.00
C GLU A 40 18.37 -4.44 16.32
N LEU A 41 17.46 -5.16 16.99
CA LEU A 41 16.95 -4.78 18.32
C LEU A 41 18.08 -4.66 19.35
N LYS A 42 18.99 -5.62 19.37
CA LYS A 42 20.18 -5.59 20.28
C LYS A 42 21.15 -4.48 19.92
N ALA A 43 21.26 -4.12 18.64
CA ALA A 43 22.07 -2.99 18.20
C ALA A 43 21.44 -1.67 18.68
N LYS A 44 20.14 -1.50 18.48
CA LYS A 44 19.37 -0.33 18.97
C LYS A 44 19.49 -0.12 20.48
N ALA A 45 19.49 -1.20 21.27
CA ALA A 45 19.62 -1.12 22.72
C ALA A 45 20.98 -0.56 23.21
N LYS A 46 21.96 -0.36 22.31
CA LYS A 46 23.27 0.26 22.60
C LYS A 46 23.32 1.73 22.15
N GLU A 47 22.31 2.22 21.42
CA GLU A 47 22.24 3.59 20.95
C GLU A 47 21.70 4.51 22.06
N PRO A 48 22.16 5.77 22.13
CA PRO A 48 21.60 6.77 23.06
C PRO A 48 20.10 6.96 22.83
N GLY A 49 19.33 7.01 23.94
CA GLY A 49 17.88 7.18 23.91
C GLY A 49 17.09 5.86 23.87
N TYR A 50 17.77 4.70 23.77
CA TYR A 50 17.15 3.39 23.79
C TYR A 50 17.55 2.55 25.02
N GLU A 51 18.06 3.21 26.08
CA GLU A 51 18.48 2.54 27.33
C GLU A 51 17.33 1.77 28.01
N TRP A 52 16.09 2.21 27.78
CA TRP A 52 14.88 1.59 28.29
C TRP A 52 14.69 0.16 27.82
N LEU A 53 15.23 -0.23 26.64
CA LEU A 53 15.23 -1.60 26.14
C LEU A 53 15.94 -2.59 27.08
N ASN A 54 16.93 -2.13 27.84
CA ASN A 54 17.66 -2.92 28.82
C ASN A 54 17.08 -2.79 30.24
N GLN A 55 16.23 -1.80 30.50
CA GLN A 55 15.82 -1.43 31.86
C GLN A 55 14.36 -1.79 32.17
N LYS A 56 13.50 -1.86 31.14
CA LYS A 56 12.06 -2.07 31.30
C LYS A 56 11.65 -3.43 30.75
N PRO A 57 10.59 -4.03 31.32
CA PRO A 57 9.91 -5.15 30.67
C PRO A 57 9.36 -4.73 29.31
N LEU A 58 9.38 -5.63 28.34
CA LEU A 58 9.07 -5.33 26.95
C LEU A 58 7.80 -6.01 26.45
N VAL A 59 7.22 -5.43 25.41
CA VAL A 59 6.22 -6.04 24.52
C VAL A 59 6.79 -6.04 23.11
N ALA A 60 6.69 -7.15 22.40
CA ALA A 60 7.06 -7.24 20.98
C ALA A 60 5.89 -7.80 20.17
N LYS A 61 5.63 -7.20 19.02
CA LYS A 61 4.56 -7.61 18.10
C LYS A 61 4.93 -7.27 16.65
N PRO A 62 4.45 -8.02 15.63
CA PRO A 62 4.63 -7.62 14.24
C PRO A 62 3.99 -6.26 13.97
N ASP A 63 4.71 -5.40 13.26
CA ASP A 63 4.19 -4.13 12.76
C ASP A 63 4.00 -4.18 11.24
N MET A 64 3.00 -4.94 10.87
CA MET A 64 2.58 -5.16 9.48
C MET A 64 1.07 -4.98 9.37
N LEU A 65 0.58 -4.77 8.15
CA LEU A 65 -0.82 -4.43 7.91
C LEU A 65 -1.75 -5.64 8.03
N PHE A 66 -1.97 -6.09 9.25
CA PHE A 66 -3.01 -7.05 9.62
C PHE A 66 -3.45 -6.85 11.09
N GLY A 67 -4.70 -7.17 11.36
CA GLY A 67 -5.28 -7.05 12.70
C GLY A 67 -5.26 -8.35 13.51
N LYS A 68 -5.82 -8.27 14.73
CA LYS A 68 -6.05 -9.43 15.62
C LYS A 68 -4.75 -10.17 16.00
N ARG A 69 -3.66 -9.43 16.22
CA ARG A 69 -2.34 -9.98 16.57
C ARG A 69 -2.38 -10.84 17.82
N GLY A 70 -3.13 -10.42 18.86
CA GLY A 70 -3.34 -11.20 20.07
C GLY A 70 -4.03 -12.55 19.80
N LYS A 71 -5.13 -12.55 19.01
CA LYS A 71 -5.85 -13.77 18.63
C LYS A 71 -4.99 -14.72 17.75
N ASN A 72 -4.01 -14.19 17.04
CA ASN A 72 -3.04 -14.96 16.25
C ASN A 72 -1.81 -15.41 17.05
N ASN A 73 -1.74 -15.17 18.36
CA ASN A 73 -0.57 -15.45 19.22
C ASN A 73 0.72 -14.75 18.72
N LEU A 74 0.56 -13.53 18.20
CA LEU A 74 1.63 -12.72 17.68
C LEU A 74 1.92 -11.46 18.53
N VAL A 75 1.70 -11.56 19.85
CA VAL A 75 2.09 -10.55 20.83
C VAL A 75 2.88 -11.24 21.94
N LEU A 76 4.12 -10.83 22.11
CA LEU A 76 4.96 -11.26 23.23
C LEU A 76 4.90 -10.21 24.33
N PHE A 77 4.28 -10.51 25.46
CA PHE A 77 4.21 -9.63 26.65
C PHE A 77 4.52 -10.39 27.94
N LYS A 78 4.77 -11.70 27.84
CA LYS A 78 5.13 -12.57 28.95
C LYS A 78 5.99 -13.74 28.47
N VAL A 79 6.89 -14.18 29.32
CA VAL A 79 7.59 -15.48 29.25
C VAL A 79 6.97 -16.42 30.26
N ASN A 80 6.96 -16.05 31.55
CA ASN A 80 6.32 -16.80 32.64
C ASN A 80 5.10 -16.06 33.21
N LYS A 81 5.16 -14.73 33.32
CA LYS A 81 4.08 -13.84 33.78
C LYS A 81 4.07 -12.53 32.97
N PRO A 82 2.94 -11.83 32.92
CA PRO A 82 2.87 -10.54 32.28
C PRO A 82 3.96 -9.57 32.76
N GLY A 83 4.65 -8.88 31.85
CA GLY A 83 5.69 -7.92 32.17
C GLY A 83 7.01 -8.52 32.65
N ASP A 84 7.42 -9.69 32.17
CA ASP A 84 8.72 -10.31 32.47
C ASP A 84 9.62 -10.51 31.23
N VAL A 85 9.22 -9.95 30.10
CA VAL A 85 9.97 -10.07 28.84
C VAL A 85 11.21 -9.19 28.88
N THR A 86 12.38 -9.78 28.66
CA THR A 86 13.66 -9.08 28.56
C THR A 86 14.00 -8.74 27.11
N LEU A 87 15.03 -7.91 26.90
CA LEU A 87 15.59 -7.63 25.57
C LEU A 87 16.00 -8.93 24.85
N GLU A 88 16.60 -9.87 25.56
CA GLU A 88 17.04 -11.15 24.99
C GLU A 88 15.86 -12.02 24.56
N ASP A 89 14.81 -12.06 25.37
CA ASP A 89 13.58 -12.80 25.06
C ASP A 89 12.89 -12.21 23.83
N ALA A 90 12.77 -10.88 23.77
CA ALA A 90 12.20 -10.17 22.62
C ALA A 90 12.99 -10.42 21.33
N ALA A 91 14.32 -10.30 21.38
CA ALA A 91 15.19 -10.54 20.23
C ALA A 91 15.06 -11.98 19.70
N LYS A 92 15.10 -12.96 20.60
CA LYS A 92 14.93 -14.37 20.26
C LYS A 92 13.56 -14.64 19.63
N TRP A 93 12.50 -14.10 20.23
CA TRP A 93 11.14 -14.28 19.71
C TRP A 93 10.96 -13.66 18.31
N ILE A 94 11.54 -12.47 18.07
CA ILE A 94 11.54 -11.83 16.75
C ILE A 94 12.20 -12.73 15.71
N ASP A 95 13.39 -13.27 16.02
CA ASP A 95 14.13 -14.14 15.09
C ASP A 95 13.40 -15.47 14.84
N GLU A 96 12.71 -16.01 15.84
CA GLU A 96 11.85 -17.19 15.68
C GLU A 96 10.65 -16.89 14.78
N LYS A 97 9.97 -15.77 14.98
CA LYS A 97 8.74 -15.41 14.25
C LYS A 97 9.00 -14.99 12.81
N ARG A 98 10.15 -14.38 12.52
CA ARG A 98 10.54 -14.01 11.14
C ARG A 98 11.06 -15.20 10.33
N SER A 99 11.35 -16.31 10.97
CA SER A 99 11.85 -17.51 10.29
C SER A 99 10.71 -18.34 9.72
N GLY A 100 10.33 -18.05 8.48
CA GLY A 100 9.37 -18.83 7.72
C GLY A 100 8.00 -18.19 7.55
N GLU A 101 7.16 -18.87 6.76
CA GLU A 101 5.80 -18.44 6.44
C GLU A 101 4.86 -18.58 7.65
N VAL A 102 4.10 -17.54 7.93
CA VAL A 102 3.04 -17.52 8.94
C VAL A 102 1.68 -17.53 8.26
N THR A 103 0.76 -18.33 8.76
CA THR A 103 -0.64 -18.35 8.34
C THR A 103 -1.50 -17.71 9.42
N LEU A 104 -2.17 -16.60 9.09
CA LEU A 104 -3.11 -15.93 10.00
C LEU A 104 -4.46 -16.66 10.07
N LEU A 105 -5.25 -16.35 11.10
CA LEU A 105 -6.63 -16.87 11.23
C LEU A 105 -7.53 -16.49 10.06
N SER A 106 -7.22 -15.42 9.34
CA SER A 106 -7.91 -15.02 8.11
C SER A 106 -7.59 -15.91 6.89
N GLY A 107 -6.59 -16.81 7.02
CA GLY A 107 -6.06 -17.61 5.93
C GLY A 107 -4.95 -16.93 5.12
N ALA A 108 -4.66 -15.65 5.35
CA ALA A 108 -3.55 -14.96 4.70
C ALA A 108 -2.20 -15.57 5.13
N LYS A 109 -1.29 -15.73 4.17
CA LYS A 109 0.04 -16.30 4.39
C LYS A 109 1.11 -15.32 3.97
N GLY A 110 2.22 -15.29 4.71
CA GLY A 110 3.35 -14.44 4.41
C GLY A 110 4.44 -14.52 5.46
N GLU A 111 5.54 -13.81 5.23
CA GLU A 111 6.64 -13.71 6.17
C GLU A 111 6.49 -12.45 7.03
N LEU A 112 6.88 -12.54 8.31
CA LEU A 112 6.89 -11.40 9.21
C LEU A 112 8.24 -10.69 9.08
N THR A 113 8.21 -9.43 8.64
CA THR A 113 9.41 -8.67 8.30
C THR A 113 9.71 -7.51 9.25
N HIS A 114 8.69 -6.91 9.86
CA HIS A 114 8.81 -5.75 10.72
C HIS A 114 8.14 -6.00 12.07
N PHE A 115 8.78 -5.52 13.13
CA PHE A 115 8.32 -5.69 14.51
C PHE A 115 8.45 -4.36 15.26
N ILE A 116 7.43 -4.04 16.06
CA ILE A 116 7.48 -2.94 17.02
C ILE A 116 7.78 -3.52 18.41
N VAL A 117 8.69 -2.88 19.13
CA VAL A 117 9.02 -3.21 20.51
C VAL A 117 8.81 -1.97 21.37
N GLU A 118 8.12 -2.15 22.49
CA GLU A 118 7.70 -1.10 23.42
C GLU A 118 7.82 -1.58 24.87
N PRO A 119 7.87 -0.70 25.87
CA PRO A 119 7.75 -1.09 27.26
C PRO A 119 6.39 -1.72 27.56
N PHE A 120 6.37 -2.72 28.41
CA PHE A 120 5.14 -3.24 28.97
C PHE A 120 4.51 -2.19 29.91
N THR A 121 3.26 -1.82 29.62
CA THR A 121 2.48 -0.90 30.46
C THR A 121 1.56 -1.72 31.38
N PRO A 122 1.82 -1.78 32.70
CA PRO A 122 0.91 -2.44 33.63
C PRO A 122 -0.42 -1.70 33.70
N HIS A 123 -1.52 -2.39 33.46
CA HIS A 123 -2.89 -1.91 33.57
C HIS A 123 -3.84 -3.09 33.76
N SER A 124 -5.06 -2.81 34.18
CA SER A 124 -6.18 -3.76 34.23
C SER A 124 -7.12 -3.55 33.06
N GLU A 125 -7.95 -4.54 32.74
CA GLU A 125 -8.89 -4.47 31.60
C GLU A 125 -9.92 -3.33 31.74
N ASP A 126 -10.28 -2.93 32.95
CA ASP A 126 -11.16 -1.80 33.24
C ASP A 126 -10.51 -0.42 33.07
N GLU A 127 -9.19 -0.38 32.80
CA GLU A 127 -8.46 0.84 32.43
C GLU A 127 -8.25 0.98 30.91
N GLU A 128 -8.79 0.05 30.13
CA GLU A 128 -8.71 0.06 28.67
C GLU A 128 -9.88 0.84 28.05
N TYR A 129 -9.58 1.95 27.41
CA TYR A 129 -10.57 2.78 26.70
C TYR A 129 -10.41 2.63 25.18
N TYR A 130 -11.47 2.96 24.47
CA TYR A 130 -11.49 2.92 23.00
C TYR A 130 -11.75 4.31 22.44
N ILE A 131 -11.02 4.67 21.37
CA ILE A 131 -11.28 5.84 20.57
C ILE A 131 -10.92 5.58 19.11
N ALA A 132 -11.78 6.02 18.19
CA ALA A 132 -11.49 6.02 16.76
C ALA A 132 -12.15 7.19 16.05
N ALA A 133 -11.56 7.65 14.96
CA ALA A 133 -12.15 8.63 14.07
C ALA A 133 -12.05 8.15 12.62
N THR A 134 -13.07 8.45 11.84
CA THR A 134 -13.12 8.14 10.41
C THR A 134 -13.82 9.24 9.63
N THR A 135 -13.33 9.48 8.42
CA THR A 135 -14.11 10.25 7.43
C THR A 135 -15.22 9.35 6.89
N LEU A 136 -16.46 9.79 6.99
CA LEU A 136 -17.61 8.99 6.57
C LEU A 136 -18.15 9.44 5.21
N ASP A 137 -18.42 10.74 5.08
CA ASP A 137 -18.96 11.34 3.88
C ASP A 137 -18.45 12.79 3.69
N GLU A 138 -19.04 13.52 2.76
CA GLU A 138 -18.67 14.89 2.42
C GLU A 138 -19.13 15.95 3.42
N ASN A 139 -19.91 15.59 4.45
CA ASN A 139 -20.51 16.53 5.39
C ASN A 139 -19.95 16.42 6.80
N TYR A 140 -19.56 15.23 7.24
CA TYR A 140 -19.06 15.00 8.61
C TYR A 140 -18.11 13.82 8.73
N ASP A 141 -17.24 13.93 9.70
CA ASP A 141 -16.44 12.83 10.25
C ASP A 141 -17.22 12.18 11.40
N VAL A 142 -16.82 10.96 11.76
CA VAL A 142 -17.37 10.25 12.90
C VAL A 142 -16.29 9.95 13.91
N LEU A 143 -16.54 10.34 15.16
CA LEU A 143 -15.73 9.98 16.32
C LEU A 143 -16.45 8.89 17.12
N TYR A 144 -15.77 7.79 17.37
CA TYR A 144 -16.24 6.69 18.20
C TYR A 144 -15.49 6.69 19.53
N MET A 145 -16.21 6.54 20.64
CA MET A 145 -15.66 6.55 22.00
C MET A 145 -16.30 5.46 22.85
N SER A 146 -15.52 4.77 23.71
CA SER A 146 -16.05 3.83 24.68
C SER A 146 -15.18 3.76 25.94
N ALA A 147 -15.82 3.54 27.08
CA ALA A 147 -15.16 3.20 28.34
C ALA A 147 -14.61 1.76 28.37
N HIS A 148 -14.90 0.98 27.33
CA HIS A 148 -14.46 -0.41 27.21
C HIS A 148 -13.62 -0.57 25.94
N GLY A 149 -12.34 -0.82 26.09
CA GLY A 149 -11.37 -1.06 25.01
C GLY A 149 -10.96 -2.54 24.93
N GLY A 150 -9.89 -2.79 24.16
CA GLY A 150 -9.29 -4.10 24.04
C GLY A 150 -10.03 -5.06 23.10
N MET A 151 -9.90 -6.35 23.35
CA MET A 151 -10.40 -7.42 22.47
C MET A 151 -11.94 -7.50 22.39
N GLU A 152 -12.64 -6.92 23.34
CA GLU A 152 -14.09 -7.04 23.48
C GLU A 152 -14.89 -5.90 22.81
N VAL A 153 -14.23 -4.88 22.26
CA VAL A 153 -14.92 -3.75 21.62
C VAL A 153 -15.87 -4.20 20.51
N GLU A 154 -15.46 -5.17 19.68
CA GLU A 154 -16.30 -5.71 18.61
C GLU A 154 -17.57 -6.39 19.16
N GLU A 155 -17.51 -6.97 20.35
CA GLU A 155 -18.62 -7.68 21.00
C GLU A 155 -19.52 -6.75 21.82
N ASN A 156 -19.01 -5.54 22.16
CA ASN A 156 -19.71 -4.51 22.96
C ASN A 156 -19.96 -3.24 22.12
N TRP A 157 -20.22 -3.37 20.82
CA TRP A 157 -20.42 -2.21 19.94
C TRP A 157 -21.63 -1.34 20.33
N ASP A 158 -22.58 -1.91 21.02
CA ASP A 158 -23.73 -1.20 21.60
C ASP A 158 -23.36 -0.21 22.73
N LYS A 159 -22.14 -0.33 23.29
CA LYS A 159 -21.56 0.60 24.27
C LYS A 159 -20.67 1.66 23.68
N VAL A 160 -20.49 1.65 22.36
CA VAL A 160 -19.71 2.66 21.66
C VAL A 160 -20.56 3.89 21.38
N THR A 161 -20.13 5.04 21.85
CA THR A 161 -20.73 6.33 21.54
C THR A 161 -20.26 6.81 20.17
N GLU A 162 -21.18 6.99 19.24
CA GLU A 162 -20.93 7.56 17.91
C GLU A 162 -21.25 9.05 17.91
N VAL A 163 -20.30 9.88 17.50
CA VAL A 163 -20.44 11.34 17.44
C VAL A 163 -20.11 11.83 16.04
N LYS A 164 -21.10 12.44 15.38
CA LYS A 164 -20.91 13.08 14.07
C LYS A 164 -20.44 14.52 14.23
N ILE A 165 -19.35 14.86 13.61
CA ILE A 165 -18.72 16.19 13.68
C ILE A 165 -18.71 16.77 12.27
N PRO A 166 -19.40 17.92 12.02
CA PRO A 166 -19.34 18.57 10.71
C PRO A 166 -17.90 18.89 10.29
N ILE A 167 -17.56 18.68 9.03
CA ILE A 167 -16.19 18.91 8.54
C ILE A 167 -15.76 20.39 8.58
N ASP A 168 -16.72 21.30 8.57
CA ASP A 168 -16.53 22.74 8.67
C ASP A 168 -16.69 23.30 10.10
N ALA A 169 -16.83 22.41 11.11
CA ALA A 169 -16.96 22.81 12.50
C ALA A 169 -15.71 23.58 12.99
N THR A 170 -15.94 24.68 13.70
CA THR A 170 -14.89 25.43 14.39
C THR A 170 -14.34 24.64 15.57
N ASP A 171 -13.17 25.03 16.07
CA ASP A 171 -12.57 24.36 17.22
C ASP A 171 -13.46 24.43 18.48
N GLU A 172 -14.19 25.53 18.68
CA GLU A 172 -15.16 25.69 19.78
C GLU A 172 -16.37 24.76 19.63
N GLU A 173 -16.85 24.58 18.40
CA GLU A 173 -17.95 23.65 18.10
C GLU A 173 -17.52 22.21 18.31
N ILE A 174 -16.32 21.85 17.88
CA ILE A 174 -15.72 20.52 18.10
C ILE A 174 -15.62 20.22 19.59
N GLU A 175 -15.06 21.15 20.38
CA GLU A 175 -14.95 21.01 21.83
C GLU A 175 -16.31 20.81 22.51
N LYS A 176 -17.29 21.59 22.11
CA LYS A 176 -18.65 21.47 22.62
C LYS A 176 -19.28 20.12 22.26
N ILE A 177 -19.26 19.74 20.97
CA ILE A 177 -19.85 18.49 20.48
C ILE A 177 -19.25 17.30 21.22
N ILE A 178 -17.93 17.22 21.32
CA ILE A 178 -17.25 16.09 21.97
C ILE A 178 -17.52 16.09 23.48
N SER A 179 -17.44 17.26 24.14
CA SER A 179 -17.68 17.36 25.59
C SER A 179 -19.09 16.92 26.01
N GLU A 180 -20.09 17.19 25.18
CA GLU A 180 -21.49 16.82 25.43
C GLU A 180 -21.76 15.32 25.20
N ASN A 181 -20.81 14.60 24.57
CA ASN A 181 -20.97 13.20 24.16
C ASN A 181 -19.93 12.24 24.75
N ILE A 182 -19.21 12.63 25.81
CA ILE A 182 -18.29 11.73 26.51
C ILE A 182 -19.07 10.55 27.10
N PRO A 183 -18.65 9.28 26.89
CA PRO A 183 -19.34 8.13 27.44
C PRO A 183 -19.56 8.26 28.96
N ALA A 184 -20.79 8.00 29.39
CA ALA A 184 -21.20 8.23 30.79
C ALA A 184 -20.51 7.30 31.79
N ASP A 185 -20.07 6.14 31.33
CA ASP A 185 -19.39 5.08 32.08
C ASP A 185 -17.86 5.26 32.19
N ILE A 186 -17.31 6.31 31.60
CA ILE A 186 -15.92 6.72 31.90
C ILE A 186 -15.83 7.10 33.39
N PRO A 187 -14.89 6.51 34.18
CA PRO A 187 -14.70 6.84 35.58
C PRO A 187 -14.49 8.34 35.80
N GLU A 188 -15.10 8.90 36.85
CA GLU A 188 -15.11 10.35 37.09
C GLU A 188 -13.69 10.94 37.24
N ASP A 189 -12.76 10.19 37.84
CA ASP A 189 -11.35 10.56 38.00
C ASP A 189 -10.56 10.54 36.68
N LYS A 190 -11.08 9.89 35.63
CA LYS A 190 -10.47 9.83 34.28
C LYS A 190 -11.16 10.71 33.26
N LYS A 191 -12.36 11.17 33.56
CA LYS A 191 -13.25 11.83 32.61
C LYS A 191 -12.68 13.09 31.98
N GLU A 192 -12.05 13.94 32.79
CA GLU A 192 -11.43 15.17 32.29
C GLU A 192 -10.22 14.91 31.40
N VAL A 193 -9.37 13.94 31.76
CA VAL A 193 -8.21 13.54 30.95
C VAL A 193 -8.67 12.90 29.65
N TYR A 194 -9.63 11.99 29.70
CA TYR A 194 -10.20 11.34 28.52
C TYR A 194 -10.87 12.36 27.58
N LYS A 195 -11.70 13.27 28.12
CA LYS A 195 -12.32 14.35 27.36
C LYS A 195 -11.29 15.20 26.65
N LYS A 196 -10.30 15.67 27.37
CA LYS A 196 -9.20 16.46 26.79
C LYS A 196 -8.47 15.71 25.70
N PHE A 197 -8.19 14.42 25.95
CA PHE A 197 -7.57 13.58 24.94
C PHE A 197 -8.47 13.41 23.70
N ALA A 198 -9.76 13.11 23.85
CA ALA A 198 -10.68 12.90 22.75
C ALA A 198 -10.85 14.14 21.85
N ILE A 199 -10.95 15.33 22.44
CA ILE A 199 -11.03 16.60 21.70
C ILE A 199 -9.76 16.79 20.84
N ASN A 200 -8.60 16.62 21.45
CA ASN A 200 -7.33 16.84 20.78
C ASN A 200 -6.99 15.72 19.78
N PHE A 201 -7.44 14.48 20.07
CA PHE A 201 -7.36 13.36 19.14
C PHE A 201 -8.11 13.65 17.83
N TYR A 202 -9.32 14.21 17.90
CA TYR A 202 -10.06 14.56 16.70
C TYR A 202 -9.42 15.73 15.95
N LYS A 203 -8.95 16.79 16.66
CA LYS A 203 -8.21 17.88 16.02
C LYS A 203 -6.93 17.39 15.32
N PHE A 204 -6.19 16.49 15.97
CA PHE A 204 -5.02 15.85 15.39
C PHE A 204 -5.37 14.99 14.17
N PHE A 205 -6.44 14.19 14.24
CA PHE A 205 -6.96 13.40 13.12
C PHE A 205 -7.25 14.29 11.90
N ARG A 206 -8.02 15.36 12.09
CA ARG A 206 -8.39 16.30 11.04
C ARG A 206 -7.16 16.99 10.43
N ASP A 207 -6.31 17.58 11.26
CA ASP A 207 -5.23 18.45 10.83
C ASP A 207 -4.05 17.71 10.17
N LEU A 208 -3.92 16.42 10.40
CA LEU A 208 -2.93 15.55 9.76
C LEU A 208 -3.50 14.74 8.59
N ASN A 209 -4.74 15.01 8.18
CA ASN A 209 -5.40 14.30 7.08
C ASN A 209 -5.42 12.77 7.24
N PHE A 210 -5.74 12.29 8.46
CA PHE A 210 -6.09 10.89 8.61
C PHE A 210 -7.45 10.64 7.95
N ALA A 211 -7.60 9.51 7.31
CA ALA A 211 -8.88 9.01 6.82
C ALA A 211 -9.50 8.00 7.79
N TYR A 212 -8.66 7.37 8.61
CA TYR A 212 -9.01 6.50 9.72
C TYR A 212 -7.91 6.54 10.77
N LEU A 213 -8.29 6.65 12.04
CA LEU A 213 -7.36 6.57 13.17
C LEU A 213 -8.08 5.90 14.33
N GLU A 214 -7.50 4.82 14.86
CA GLU A 214 -8.05 4.05 15.97
C GLU A 214 -6.95 3.77 17.00
N ILE A 215 -7.30 3.89 18.26
CA ILE A 215 -6.47 3.42 19.38
C ILE A 215 -7.32 2.46 20.22
N ASN A 216 -6.88 1.20 20.28
CA ASN A 216 -7.61 0.14 20.94
C ASN A 216 -6.67 -0.91 21.57
N PRO A 217 -6.35 -0.78 22.89
CA PRO A 217 -6.86 0.24 23.80
C PRO A 217 -5.95 1.48 23.92
N VAL A 218 -6.55 2.56 24.42
CA VAL A 218 -5.85 3.66 25.08
C VAL A 218 -5.94 3.48 26.58
N VAL A 219 -4.82 3.64 27.31
CA VAL A 219 -4.76 3.51 28.76
C VAL A 219 -4.36 4.84 29.38
N ILE A 220 -5.05 5.24 30.45
CA ILE A 220 -4.83 6.54 31.12
C ILE A 220 -4.41 6.29 32.58
N VAL A 221 -3.19 6.73 32.93
CA VAL A 221 -2.65 6.65 34.28
C VAL A 221 -2.21 8.05 34.73
N GLY A 222 -2.99 8.71 35.59
CA GLY A 222 -2.81 10.13 35.91
C GLY A 222 -2.99 10.98 34.66
N ASP A 223 -2.02 11.82 34.33
CA ASP A 223 -2.00 12.64 33.12
C ASP A 223 -1.29 11.95 31.94
N LYS A 224 -0.86 10.70 32.13
CA LYS A 224 -0.17 9.91 31.09
C LYS A 224 -1.16 9.11 30.27
N VAL A 225 -1.01 9.22 28.96
CA VAL A 225 -1.81 8.49 27.96
C VAL A 225 -0.89 7.50 27.26
N TYR A 226 -1.27 6.22 27.24
CA TYR A 226 -0.56 5.16 26.56
C TYR A 226 -1.38 4.65 25.39
N LEU A 227 -0.78 4.64 24.20
CA LEU A 227 -1.40 4.16 22.95
C LEU A 227 -0.93 2.73 22.73
N LEU A 228 -1.67 1.72 23.20
CA LEU A 228 -1.16 0.35 23.22
C LEU A 228 -1.25 -0.34 21.86
N ASP A 229 -2.34 -0.14 21.14
CA ASP A 229 -2.51 -0.62 19.78
C ASP A 229 -3.12 0.48 18.92
N LEU A 230 -2.53 0.74 17.75
CA LEU A 230 -2.92 1.82 16.89
C LEU A 230 -3.07 1.35 15.45
N VAL A 231 -4.20 1.69 14.83
CA VAL A 231 -4.46 1.51 13.39
C VAL A 231 -4.69 2.86 12.75
N ALA A 232 -3.96 3.15 11.69
CA ALA A 232 -4.07 4.42 10.99
C ALA A 232 -4.08 4.27 9.48
N ARG A 233 -4.86 5.13 8.82
CA ARG A 233 -4.84 5.34 7.38
C ARG A 233 -4.79 6.82 7.09
N LEU A 234 -3.90 7.22 6.22
CA LEU A 234 -3.77 8.60 5.76
C LEU A 234 -4.48 8.77 4.41
N ASP A 235 -4.96 9.98 4.15
CA ASP A 235 -5.37 10.37 2.81
C ASP A 235 -4.12 10.68 1.98
N ASP A 236 -3.62 9.71 1.21
CA ASP A 236 -2.38 9.87 0.44
C ASP A 236 -2.49 10.92 -0.67
N THR A 237 -3.69 11.35 -1.04
CA THR A 237 -3.87 12.48 -1.96
C THR A 237 -3.44 13.80 -1.35
N ALA A 238 -3.43 13.91 -0.02
CA ALA A 238 -2.91 15.06 0.73
C ALA A 238 -1.38 15.04 0.91
N GLY A 239 -0.69 13.98 0.49
CA GLY A 239 0.74 13.78 0.76
C GLY A 239 1.64 14.94 0.36
N PHE A 240 1.34 15.62 -0.75
CA PHE A 240 2.11 16.79 -1.18
C PHE A 240 2.00 17.99 -0.22
N MET A 241 0.85 18.17 0.46
CA MET A 241 0.62 19.22 1.47
C MET A 241 1.15 18.81 2.85
N MET A 242 1.17 17.52 3.13
CA MET A 242 1.48 16.96 4.45
C MET A 242 2.93 16.52 4.60
N LYS A 243 3.78 16.70 3.59
CA LYS A 243 5.16 16.25 3.58
C LYS A 243 5.95 16.66 4.83
N ASP A 244 5.81 17.91 5.24
CA ASP A 244 6.51 18.44 6.42
C ASP A 244 5.93 17.94 7.74
N LYS A 245 4.65 17.52 7.76
CA LYS A 245 3.97 17.00 8.96
C LYS A 245 4.12 15.49 9.12
N TRP A 246 4.10 14.75 8.00
CA TRP A 246 4.23 13.30 8.02
C TRP A 246 5.68 12.83 8.04
N GLY A 247 6.62 13.65 7.53
CA GLY A 247 8.01 13.24 7.33
C GLY A 247 8.13 12.10 6.32
N ASP A 248 9.12 11.25 6.52
CA ASP A 248 9.35 10.07 5.69
C ASP A 248 8.42 8.92 6.11
N ILE A 249 7.17 8.97 5.65
CA ILE A 249 6.20 7.91 5.88
C ILE A 249 6.28 6.85 4.77
N GLU A 250 6.32 5.59 5.17
CA GLU A 250 6.20 4.45 4.28
C GLU A 250 4.75 3.94 4.25
N PHE A 251 4.28 3.61 3.06
CA PHE A 251 3.00 2.92 2.86
C PHE A 251 3.26 1.45 2.52
N PRO A 252 3.33 0.57 3.52
CA PRO A 252 3.69 -0.82 3.31
C PRO A 252 2.61 -1.60 2.56
N THR A 253 3.05 -2.68 1.93
CA THR A 253 2.13 -3.63 1.29
C THR A 253 1.36 -4.42 2.34
N PRO A 254 0.05 -4.70 2.15
CA PRO A 254 -0.72 -5.55 3.05
C PRO A 254 -0.08 -6.94 3.22
N PHE A 255 -0.17 -7.50 4.44
CA PHE A 255 0.38 -8.81 4.75
C PHE A 255 -0.17 -9.90 3.82
N GLY A 256 0.71 -10.78 3.34
CA GLY A 256 0.38 -11.85 2.41
C GLY A 256 0.29 -11.43 0.94
N MET A 257 0.45 -10.14 0.64
CA MET A 257 0.61 -9.68 -0.73
C MET A 257 2.09 -9.59 -1.09
N PRO A 258 2.48 -9.93 -2.34
CA PRO A 258 3.86 -9.77 -2.75
C PRO A 258 4.28 -8.30 -2.72
N GLU A 259 5.50 -8.05 -2.27
CA GLU A 259 6.07 -6.71 -2.39
C GLU A 259 6.24 -6.32 -3.84
N LYS A 260 6.08 -5.01 -4.12
CA LYS A 260 6.36 -4.48 -5.45
C LYS A 260 7.81 -4.77 -5.85
N SER A 261 7.99 -5.28 -7.05
CA SER A 261 9.32 -5.46 -7.64
C SER A 261 10.07 -4.13 -7.78
N PRO A 262 11.39 -4.14 -7.94
CA PRO A 262 12.15 -2.92 -8.23
C PRO A 262 11.62 -2.17 -9.45
N GLU A 263 11.15 -2.88 -10.48
CA GLU A 263 10.59 -2.32 -11.70
C GLU A 263 9.24 -1.63 -11.44
N GLU A 264 8.37 -2.26 -10.66
CA GLU A 264 7.09 -1.66 -10.26
C GLU A 264 7.29 -0.42 -9.39
N LYS A 265 8.29 -0.44 -8.49
CA LYS A 265 8.70 0.73 -7.69
C LYS A 265 9.22 1.86 -8.59
N ALA A 266 10.09 1.55 -9.55
CA ALA A 266 10.63 2.55 -10.50
C ALA A 266 9.55 3.20 -11.36
N ILE A 267 8.56 2.42 -11.83
CA ILE A 267 7.41 2.97 -12.57
C ILE A 267 6.55 3.86 -11.65
N ALA A 268 6.30 3.44 -10.41
CA ALA A 268 5.54 4.25 -9.44
C ALA A 268 6.24 5.57 -9.08
N GLU A 269 7.58 5.57 -8.99
CA GLU A 269 8.36 6.79 -8.81
C GLU A 269 8.31 7.73 -10.01
N ALA A 270 8.30 7.18 -11.23
CA ALA A 270 8.11 7.97 -12.44
C ALA A 270 6.70 8.57 -12.49
N ASP A 271 5.67 7.78 -12.18
CA ASP A 271 4.28 8.21 -12.07
C ASP A 271 4.10 9.41 -11.12
N ALA A 272 4.75 9.36 -9.96
CA ALA A 272 4.69 10.43 -8.96
C ALA A 272 5.34 11.76 -9.42
N LYS A 273 6.18 11.74 -10.45
CA LYS A 273 6.93 12.91 -10.96
C LYS A 273 6.32 13.52 -12.22
N THR A 274 5.38 12.83 -12.85
CA THR A 274 4.80 13.24 -14.12
C THR A 274 3.32 13.59 -14.01
N GLY A 275 2.80 14.33 -14.99
CA GLY A 275 1.36 14.52 -15.16
C GLY A 275 0.68 13.40 -15.96
N ALA A 276 1.45 12.45 -16.49
CA ALA A 276 0.93 11.24 -17.13
C ALA A 276 0.58 10.19 -16.08
N SER A 277 -0.14 9.14 -16.46
CA SER A 277 -0.41 7.98 -15.61
C SER A 277 0.44 6.79 -16.07
N LEU A 278 1.33 6.34 -15.22
CA LEU A 278 2.21 5.19 -15.45
C LEU A 278 1.98 4.15 -14.36
N LYS A 279 1.42 3.00 -14.71
CA LYS A 279 1.12 1.93 -13.75
C LYS A 279 1.65 0.60 -14.28
N LEU A 280 2.26 -0.18 -13.44
CA LEU A 280 2.74 -1.52 -13.76
C LEU A 280 2.49 -2.45 -12.58
N THR A 281 1.90 -3.61 -12.86
CA THR A 281 1.81 -4.74 -11.94
C THR A 281 2.28 -5.99 -12.68
N VAL A 282 3.29 -6.66 -12.16
CA VAL A 282 3.77 -7.94 -12.68
C VAL A 282 2.98 -9.06 -12.03
N LEU A 283 2.12 -9.71 -12.79
CA LEU A 283 1.25 -10.79 -12.33
C LEU A 283 1.99 -12.13 -12.32
N ASN A 284 2.69 -12.42 -13.42
CA ASN A 284 3.50 -13.61 -13.58
C ASN A 284 4.77 -13.28 -14.39
N PRO A 285 5.94 -13.12 -13.76
CA PRO A 285 7.19 -12.82 -14.49
C PRO A 285 7.58 -13.88 -15.51
N LYS A 286 7.09 -15.12 -15.37
CA LYS A 286 7.27 -16.22 -16.33
C LYS A 286 6.20 -16.29 -17.40
N GLY A 287 5.15 -15.46 -17.29
CA GLY A 287 4.10 -15.35 -18.28
C GLY A 287 4.64 -15.02 -19.66
N ARG A 288 3.93 -15.46 -20.68
CA ARG A 288 4.38 -15.24 -22.06
C ARG A 288 3.65 -14.12 -22.79
N ILE A 289 2.50 -13.68 -22.30
CA ILE A 289 1.72 -12.58 -22.89
C ILE A 289 1.93 -11.31 -22.09
N TRP A 290 2.67 -10.41 -22.69
CA TRP A 290 3.00 -9.09 -22.11
C TRP A 290 2.17 -7.99 -22.75
N THR A 291 1.83 -6.98 -21.98
CA THR A 291 0.97 -5.87 -22.44
C THR A 291 1.65 -4.53 -22.29
N LEU A 292 1.47 -3.69 -23.32
CA LEU A 292 1.76 -2.25 -23.34
C LEU A 292 0.46 -1.55 -23.71
N VAL A 293 -0.32 -1.12 -22.73
CA VAL A 293 -1.66 -0.58 -22.96
C VAL A 293 -1.74 0.89 -22.57
N ALA A 294 -2.30 1.69 -23.48
CA ALA A 294 -2.58 3.09 -23.23
C ALA A 294 -4.02 3.26 -22.71
N GLY A 295 -4.12 3.52 -21.40
CA GLY A 295 -5.37 3.76 -20.68
C GLY A 295 -5.77 2.61 -19.74
N GLY A 296 -6.04 2.94 -18.48
CA GLY A 296 -6.36 1.97 -17.42
C GLY A 296 -7.58 1.12 -17.73
N GLY A 297 -8.67 1.72 -18.24
CA GLY A 297 -9.85 0.98 -18.66
C GLY A 297 -9.59 -0.01 -19.80
N ALA A 298 -8.78 0.39 -20.79
CA ALA A 298 -8.36 -0.53 -21.84
C ALA A 298 -7.47 -1.66 -21.31
N SER A 299 -6.60 -1.38 -20.35
CA SER A 299 -5.73 -2.38 -19.73
C SER A 299 -6.53 -3.48 -19.05
N VAL A 300 -7.59 -3.13 -18.31
CA VAL A 300 -8.52 -4.11 -17.70
C VAL A 300 -9.13 -5.00 -18.78
N VAL A 301 -9.69 -4.40 -19.84
CA VAL A 301 -10.34 -5.14 -20.92
C VAL A 301 -9.37 -6.09 -21.62
N TYR A 302 -8.12 -5.65 -21.88
CA TYR A 302 -7.12 -6.54 -22.48
C TYR A 302 -6.72 -7.68 -21.53
N ALA A 303 -6.49 -7.39 -20.25
CA ALA A 303 -6.11 -8.40 -19.26
C ALA A 303 -7.19 -9.49 -19.11
N ASP A 304 -8.46 -9.07 -18.94
CA ASP A 304 -9.59 -10.00 -18.84
C ASP A 304 -9.78 -10.82 -20.13
N THR A 305 -9.66 -10.18 -21.30
CA THR A 305 -9.77 -10.89 -22.58
C THR A 305 -8.64 -11.91 -22.77
N ILE A 306 -7.42 -11.59 -22.36
CA ILE A 306 -6.29 -12.52 -22.40
C ILE A 306 -6.57 -13.72 -21.49
N ALA A 307 -7.00 -13.47 -20.24
CA ALA A 307 -7.31 -14.53 -19.30
C ALA A 307 -8.45 -15.45 -19.79
N ASP A 308 -9.52 -14.86 -20.32
CA ASP A 308 -10.67 -15.60 -20.86
C ASP A 308 -10.28 -16.46 -22.06
N LEU A 309 -9.63 -15.90 -23.07
CA LEU A 309 -9.28 -16.59 -24.31
C LEU A 309 -8.09 -17.57 -24.17
N ALA A 310 -7.19 -17.33 -23.22
CA ALA A 310 -6.08 -18.24 -22.90
C ALA A 310 -6.51 -19.39 -21.96
N GLY A 311 -7.71 -19.32 -21.39
CA GLY A 311 -8.24 -20.33 -20.47
C GLY A 311 -7.69 -20.22 -19.05
N GLY A 312 -7.19 -19.03 -18.65
CA GLY A 312 -6.67 -18.74 -17.32
C GLY A 312 -5.65 -17.60 -17.31
N VAL A 313 -5.13 -17.29 -16.15
CA VAL A 313 -4.21 -16.15 -15.92
C VAL A 313 -2.72 -16.52 -16.04
N GLU A 314 -2.41 -17.80 -16.23
CA GLU A 314 -1.03 -18.31 -16.13
C GLU A 314 -0.11 -17.73 -17.21
N ASP A 315 -0.64 -17.46 -18.41
CA ASP A 315 0.10 -16.89 -19.53
C ASP A 315 0.16 -15.35 -19.49
N LEU A 316 -0.69 -14.69 -18.70
CA LEU A 316 -0.72 -13.21 -18.55
C LEU A 316 0.41 -12.76 -17.62
N ALA A 317 1.35 -11.99 -18.17
CA ALA A 317 2.56 -11.59 -17.45
C ALA A 317 2.40 -10.32 -16.62
N ASN A 318 1.73 -9.32 -17.18
CA ASN A 318 1.58 -8.02 -16.52
C ASN A 318 0.24 -7.37 -16.81
N TYR A 319 -0.08 -6.42 -15.97
CA TYR A 319 -1.18 -5.50 -16.10
C TYR A 319 -0.66 -4.08 -15.84
N GLY A 320 -1.15 -3.08 -16.57
CA GLY A 320 -0.71 -1.71 -16.36
C GLY A 320 -1.05 -0.79 -17.52
N GLU A 321 -0.65 0.48 -17.37
CA GLU A 321 -0.93 1.50 -18.37
C GLU A 321 0.17 2.53 -18.51
N TYR A 322 0.21 3.17 -19.68
CA TYR A 322 0.81 4.47 -19.90
C TYR A 322 -0.24 5.39 -20.58
N SER A 323 -0.66 6.42 -19.90
CA SER A 323 -1.76 7.28 -20.37
C SER A 323 -1.62 8.73 -19.92
N GLY A 324 -2.62 9.59 -20.21
CA GLY A 324 -2.58 10.99 -19.79
C GLY A 324 -1.61 11.86 -20.60
N GLY A 325 -1.23 11.44 -21.81
CA GLY A 325 -0.32 12.19 -22.67
C GLY A 325 1.17 12.10 -22.27
N PRO A 326 1.71 10.89 -22.02
CA PRO A 326 3.10 10.74 -21.64
C PRO A 326 4.05 11.26 -22.72
N THR A 327 5.21 11.74 -22.30
CA THR A 327 6.28 12.14 -23.19
C THR A 327 6.89 10.92 -23.91
N THR A 328 7.67 11.17 -24.95
CA THR A 328 8.44 10.11 -25.64
C THR A 328 9.39 9.39 -24.67
N ASP A 329 10.06 10.12 -23.77
CA ASP A 329 11.00 9.54 -22.81
C ASP A 329 10.30 8.70 -21.74
N GLU A 330 9.15 9.14 -21.23
CA GLU A 330 8.33 8.36 -20.29
C GLU A 330 7.81 7.09 -20.95
N THR A 331 7.31 7.17 -22.18
CA THR A 331 6.85 6.00 -22.92
C THR A 331 8.00 5.04 -23.22
N ARG A 332 9.18 5.56 -23.57
CA ARG A 332 10.39 4.74 -23.75
C ARG A 332 10.77 4.03 -22.45
N PHE A 333 10.87 4.75 -21.34
CA PHE A 333 11.22 4.18 -20.02
C PHE A 333 10.24 3.07 -19.62
N TYR A 334 8.95 3.31 -19.72
CA TYR A 334 7.92 2.30 -19.43
C TYR A 334 8.08 1.07 -20.34
N THR A 335 8.28 1.27 -21.64
CA THR A 335 8.46 0.19 -22.60
C THR A 335 9.74 -0.60 -22.34
N GLU A 336 10.87 0.08 -22.10
CA GLU A 336 12.14 -0.58 -21.75
C GLU A 336 12.00 -1.45 -20.50
N THR A 337 11.28 -0.99 -19.48
CA THR A 337 11.01 -1.75 -18.25
C THR A 337 10.23 -3.03 -18.56
N VAL A 338 9.16 -2.94 -19.34
CA VAL A 338 8.36 -4.12 -19.74
C VAL A 338 9.17 -5.08 -20.61
N LEU A 339 9.92 -4.56 -21.58
CA LEU A 339 10.77 -5.39 -22.46
C LEU A 339 11.91 -6.06 -21.72
N ASP A 340 12.52 -5.40 -20.73
CA ASP A 340 13.54 -6.02 -19.89
C ASP A 340 12.96 -7.22 -19.15
N LEU A 341 11.82 -7.06 -18.47
CA LEU A 341 11.13 -8.15 -17.79
C LEU A 341 10.78 -9.28 -18.75
N MET A 342 10.16 -8.97 -19.90
CA MET A 342 9.73 -9.95 -20.89
C MET A 342 10.87 -10.79 -21.43
N THR A 343 12.04 -10.18 -21.62
CA THR A 343 13.17 -10.81 -22.32
C THR A 343 14.19 -11.46 -21.40
N ARG A 344 13.97 -11.51 -20.10
CA ARG A 344 14.86 -12.15 -19.12
C ARG A 344 14.94 -13.66 -19.29
N GLU A 345 13.79 -14.28 -19.61
CA GLU A 345 13.67 -15.74 -19.73
C GLU A 345 12.79 -16.11 -20.93
N LYS A 346 13.13 -17.21 -21.60
CA LYS A 346 12.28 -17.87 -22.60
C LYS A 346 11.07 -18.51 -21.92
N ASP A 347 9.96 -18.70 -22.68
CA ASP A 347 8.84 -19.47 -22.16
C ASP A 347 9.31 -20.89 -21.80
N PRO A 348 8.99 -21.40 -20.60
CA PRO A 348 9.42 -22.74 -20.18
C PRO A 348 8.92 -23.88 -21.08
N LYS A 349 7.83 -23.64 -21.81
CA LYS A 349 7.24 -24.59 -22.77
C LYS A 349 7.81 -24.39 -24.20
N GLY A 350 8.78 -23.51 -24.40
CA GLY A 350 9.38 -23.22 -25.69
C GLY A 350 8.50 -22.48 -26.68
N ARG A 351 7.40 -21.84 -26.23
CA ARG A 351 6.51 -21.04 -27.09
C ARG A 351 7.06 -19.63 -27.25
N ASP A 352 6.65 -18.97 -28.32
CA ASP A 352 6.98 -17.56 -28.54
C ASP A 352 6.35 -16.65 -27.47
N LYS A 353 7.04 -15.58 -27.06
CA LYS A 353 6.47 -14.50 -26.29
C LYS A 353 5.54 -13.66 -27.17
N ILE A 354 4.46 -13.16 -26.59
CA ILE A 354 3.49 -12.30 -27.27
C ILE A 354 3.53 -10.91 -26.60
N LEU A 355 3.68 -9.85 -27.42
CA LEU A 355 3.58 -8.48 -26.96
C LEU A 355 2.32 -7.84 -27.57
N ILE A 356 1.35 -7.52 -26.70
CA ILE A 356 0.13 -6.81 -27.06
C ILE A 356 0.32 -5.32 -26.79
N ILE A 357 0.30 -4.53 -27.86
CA ILE A 357 0.35 -3.05 -27.75
C ILE A 357 -1.04 -2.53 -28.06
N GLY A 358 -1.75 -2.11 -27.04
CA GLY A 358 -3.17 -1.80 -27.14
C GLY A 358 -3.56 -0.44 -26.59
N GLY A 359 -4.83 -0.16 -26.75
CA GLY A 359 -5.46 1.01 -26.17
C GLY A 359 -6.77 1.34 -26.88
N ALA A 360 -7.64 2.10 -26.21
CA ALA A 360 -8.82 2.68 -26.81
C ALA A 360 -8.43 3.75 -27.86
N ILE A 361 -9.42 4.37 -28.49
CA ILE A 361 -9.20 5.56 -29.34
C ILE A 361 -8.83 6.72 -28.44
N ALA A 362 -7.61 7.23 -28.60
CA ALA A 362 -7.12 8.36 -27.81
C ALA A 362 -7.89 9.64 -28.15
N ASN A 363 -8.24 10.43 -27.13
CA ASN A 363 -8.85 11.73 -27.33
C ASN A 363 -7.81 12.81 -27.66
N PHE A 364 -6.74 12.93 -26.84
CA PHE A 364 -5.75 13.99 -26.97
C PHE A 364 -4.30 13.50 -27.05
N THR A 365 -4.01 12.26 -26.68
CA THR A 365 -2.66 11.70 -26.74
C THR A 365 -2.21 11.53 -28.19
N ASP A 366 -1.06 12.09 -28.54
CA ASP A 366 -0.42 11.90 -29.84
C ASP A 366 0.17 10.49 -29.95
N VAL A 367 -0.48 9.64 -30.75
CA VAL A 367 -0.10 8.23 -30.91
C VAL A 367 1.27 8.08 -31.56
N ALA A 368 1.60 8.92 -32.56
CA ALA A 368 2.90 8.86 -33.23
C ALA A 368 4.04 9.20 -32.25
N LYS A 369 3.82 10.17 -31.37
CA LYS A 369 4.80 10.58 -30.35
C LYS A 369 5.05 9.46 -29.32
N THR A 370 4.00 8.82 -28.83
CA THR A 370 4.14 7.68 -27.91
C THR A 370 4.83 6.50 -28.60
N PHE A 371 4.48 6.21 -29.85
CA PHE A 371 5.12 5.13 -30.60
C PHE A 371 6.60 5.41 -30.90
N THR A 372 7.02 6.67 -31.00
CA THR A 372 8.46 6.99 -31.08
C THR A 372 9.24 6.45 -29.87
N GLY A 373 8.70 6.58 -28.66
CA GLY A 373 9.30 6.01 -27.45
C GLY A 373 9.36 4.47 -27.47
N ILE A 374 8.28 3.83 -27.95
CA ILE A 374 8.24 2.36 -28.10
C ILE A 374 9.27 1.88 -29.14
N ILE A 375 9.40 2.57 -30.26
CA ILE A 375 10.37 2.25 -31.33
C ILE A 375 11.80 2.34 -30.78
N GLN A 376 12.13 3.39 -30.03
CA GLN A 376 13.46 3.53 -29.42
C GLN A 376 13.77 2.37 -28.46
N ALA A 377 12.77 1.90 -27.70
CA ALA A 377 12.91 0.73 -26.85
C ALA A 377 13.09 -0.55 -27.68
N PHE A 378 12.39 -0.71 -28.80
CA PHE A 378 12.59 -1.84 -29.71
C PHE A 378 14.02 -1.88 -30.28
N GLU A 379 14.56 -0.74 -30.71
CA GLU A 379 15.93 -0.64 -31.21
C GLU A 379 16.95 -1.14 -30.18
N LYS A 380 16.73 -0.84 -28.90
CA LYS A 380 17.59 -1.29 -27.80
C LYS A 380 17.45 -2.77 -27.46
N TYR A 381 16.23 -3.31 -27.55
CA TYR A 381 15.91 -4.67 -27.11
C TYR A 381 15.73 -5.69 -28.25
N ALA A 382 15.88 -5.30 -29.52
CA ALA A 382 15.60 -6.13 -30.69
C ALA A 382 16.20 -7.54 -30.64
N ASP A 383 17.47 -7.66 -30.28
CA ASP A 383 18.16 -8.96 -30.23
C ASP A 383 17.63 -9.86 -29.12
N LYS A 384 17.37 -9.28 -27.93
CA LYS A 384 16.75 -10.02 -26.81
C LYS A 384 15.32 -10.46 -27.17
N MET A 385 14.53 -9.58 -27.83
CA MET A 385 13.18 -9.91 -28.29
C MET A 385 13.17 -11.07 -29.30
N LYS A 386 14.12 -11.07 -30.24
CA LYS A 386 14.31 -12.20 -31.17
C LYS A 386 14.70 -13.49 -30.45
N ASP A 387 15.59 -13.41 -29.48
CA ASP A 387 16.06 -14.59 -28.73
C ASP A 387 14.91 -15.29 -27.98
N VAL A 388 13.94 -14.54 -27.43
CA VAL A 388 12.75 -15.11 -26.79
C VAL A 388 11.57 -15.38 -27.74
N GLY A 389 11.75 -15.16 -29.06
CA GLY A 389 10.74 -15.42 -30.07
C GLY A 389 9.53 -14.47 -29.99
N THR A 390 9.77 -13.16 -29.84
CA THR A 390 8.65 -12.19 -29.65
C THR A 390 7.83 -11.99 -30.91
N ARG A 391 6.51 -12.09 -30.79
CA ARG A 391 5.50 -11.67 -31.80
C ARG A 391 4.71 -10.47 -31.28
N ILE A 392 4.53 -9.45 -32.11
CA ILE A 392 3.97 -8.17 -31.72
C ILE A 392 2.61 -7.96 -32.41
N TYR A 393 1.60 -7.60 -31.62
CA TYR A 393 0.25 -7.26 -32.09
C TYR A 393 -0.12 -5.85 -31.60
N VAL A 394 -0.39 -4.96 -32.54
CA VAL A 394 -0.66 -3.54 -32.25
C VAL A 394 -2.07 -3.18 -32.68
N ARG A 395 -2.84 -2.53 -31.82
CA ARG A 395 -4.11 -1.90 -32.17
C ARG A 395 -4.20 -0.52 -31.49
N ARG A 396 -4.31 0.52 -32.28
CA ARG A 396 -4.38 1.89 -31.76
C ARG A 396 -5.18 2.82 -32.68
N GLY A 397 -5.89 3.79 -32.07
CA GLY A 397 -6.54 4.91 -32.74
C GLY A 397 -6.35 6.20 -31.97
N GLY A 398 -6.59 7.35 -32.58
CA GLY A 398 -6.48 8.67 -31.99
C GLY A 398 -5.62 9.63 -32.83
N PRO A 399 -5.21 10.79 -32.25
CA PRO A 399 -4.42 11.77 -33.00
C PRO A 399 -3.12 11.16 -33.56
N ASN A 400 -2.85 11.38 -34.84
CA ASN A 400 -1.66 10.90 -35.57
C ASN A 400 -1.44 9.38 -35.57
N TYR A 401 -2.51 8.57 -35.36
CA TYR A 401 -2.37 7.11 -35.27
C TYR A 401 -1.89 6.47 -36.57
N GLU A 402 -2.32 6.97 -37.74
CA GLU A 402 -1.91 6.42 -39.06
C GLU A 402 -0.39 6.49 -39.22
N LYS A 403 0.19 7.67 -38.91
CA LYS A 403 1.63 7.86 -38.92
C LYS A 403 2.30 6.93 -37.89
N GLY A 404 1.80 6.88 -36.68
CA GLY A 404 2.36 6.03 -35.61
C GLY A 404 2.35 4.55 -35.96
N LEU A 405 1.24 4.02 -36.51
CA LEU A 405 1.12 2.62 -36.95
C LEU A 405 2.09 2.31 -38.12
N LYS A 406 2.24 3.23 -39.03
CA LYS A 406 3.21 3.10 -40.12
C LYS A 406 4.64 3.05 -39.59
N ASP A 407 5.02 4.04 -38.79
CA ASP A 407 6.37 4.16 -38.26
C ASP A 407 6.78 2.93 -37.42
N ILE A 408 5.91 2.43 -36.51
CA ILE A 408 6.23 1.26 -35.68
C ILE A 408 6.30 -0.02 -36.52
N LYS A 409 5.49 -0.16 -37.56
CA LYS A 409 5.54 -1.31 -38.47
C LYS A 409 6.89 -1.32 -39.21
N GLU A 410 7.25 -0.22 -39.89
CA GLU A 410 8.51 -0.12 -40.60
C GLU A 410 9.74 -0.34 -39.71
N ALA A 411 9.72 0.20 -38.47
CA ALA A 411 10.80 0.01 -37.52
C ALA A 411 10.93 -1.46 -37.09
N ALA A 412 9.84 -2.13 -36.74
CA ALA A 412 9.86 -3.52 -36.33
C ALA A 412 10.31 -4.45 -37.47
N GLU A 413 9.80 -4.23 -38.72
CA GLU A 413 10.22 -4.97 -39.91
C GLU A 413 11.71 -4.81 -40.18
N LYS A 414 12.25 -3.58 -40.09
CA LYS A 414 13.68 -3.29 -40.23
C LYS A 414 14.52 -4.00 -39.16
N LEU A 415 14.00 -4.13 -37.96
CA LEU A 415 14.65 -4.84 -36.86
C LEU A 415 14.47 -6.36 -36.95
N GLY A 416 13.69 -6.88 -37.89
CA GLY A 416 13.40 -8.31 -38.03
C GLY A 416 12.47 -8.87 -36.97
N LEU A 417 11.59 -8.02 -36.42
CA LEU A 417 10.60 -8.41 -35.42
C LEU A 417 9.23 -8.65 -36.08
N PRO A 418 8.60 -9.83 -35.91
CA PRO A 418 7.27 -10.10 -36.43
C PRO A 418 6.22 -9.19 -35.81
N ILE A 419 5.52 -8.38 -36.62
CA ILE A 419 4.53 -7.42 -36.16
C ILE A 419 3.27 -7.43 -37.03
N LYS A 420 2.10 -7.30 -36.42
CA LYS A 420 0.82 -7.00 -37.05
C LYS A 420 0.23 -5.74 -36.47
N VAL A 421 -0.19 -4.82 -37.32
CA VAL A 421 -0.72 -3.49 -36.88
C VAL A 421 -2.14 -3.29 -37.41
N PHE A 422 -3.00 -2.72 -36.55
CA PHE A 422 -4.41 -2.48 -36.80
C PHE A 422 -4.81 -1.10 -36.29
N GLY A 423 -5.71 -0.45 -37.00
CA GLY A 423 -6.29 0.84 -36.65
C GLY A 423 -7.62 0.71 -35.86
N PRO A 424 -8.31 1.84 -35.69
CA PRO A 424 -9.57 1.91 -34.93
C PRO A 424 -10.73 1.12 -35.55
N GLU A 425 -10.64 0.74 -36.81
CA GLU A 425 -11.60 -0.12 -37.53
C GLU A 425 -11.64 -1.55 -36.97
N THR A 426 -10.57 -2.00 -36.30
CA THR A 426 -10.49 -3.31 -35.66
C THR A 426 -11.02 -3.22 -34.24
N HIS A 427 -11.85 -4.17 -33.80
CA HIS A 427 -12.32 -4.21 -32.41
C HIS A 427 -11.14 -4.27 -31.43
N ILE A 428 -11.29 -3.60 -30.26
CA ILE A 428 -10.20 -3.39 -29.32
C ILE A 428 -9.52 -4.70 -28.89
N THR A 429 -10.27 -5.77 -28.71
CA THR A 429 -9.78 -7.07 -28.21
C THR A 429 -9.41 -8.07 -29.32
N ASP A 430 -9.72 -7.78 -30.59
CA ASP A 430 -9.49 -8.74 -31.68
C ASP A 430 -8.02 -9.13 -31.84
N ILE A 431 -7.09 -8.24 -31.53
CA ILE A 431 -5.65 -8.56 -31.60
C ILE A 431 -5.23 -9.65 -30.61
N VAL A 432 -5.93 -9.79 -29.48
CA VAL A 432 -5.70 -10.89 -28.54
C VAL A 432 -6.10 -12.22 -29.16
N ARG A 433 -7.31 -12.28 -29.74
CA ARG A 433 -7.78 -13.47 -30.43
C ARG A 433 -6.85 -13.87 -31.58
N MET A 434 -6.45 -12.89 -32.41
CA MET A 434 -5.52 -13.11 -33.52
C MET A 434 -4.17 -13.67 -33.05
N ALA A 435 -3.62 -13.12 -31.93
CA ALA A 435 -2.37 -13.59 -31.39
C ALA A 435 -2.42 -15.06 -30.94
N LEU A 436 -3.52 -15.46 -30.29
CA LEU A 436 -3.72 -16.82 -29.81
C LEU A 436 -4.07 -17.80 -30.96
N GLU A 437 -4.81 -17.36 -31.99
CA GLU A 437 -5.08 -18.18 -33.19
C GLU A 437 -3.81 -18.45 -34.03
N ASP A 438 -2.93 -17.45 -34.16
CA ASP A 438 -1.64 -17.61 -34.83
C ASP A 438 -0.73 -18.61 -34.11
N ASP A 439 -0.86 -18.70 -32.80
CA ASP A 439 -0.17 -19.69 -31.96
C ASP A 439 -0.55 -21.13 -32.36
N GLN A 440 -1.86 -21.39 -32.52
CA GLN A 440 -2.39 -22.69 -32.85
C GLN A 440 -1.98 -23.12 -34.26
N LYS A 441 -1.76 -22.17 -35.18
CA LYS A 441 -1.30 -22.45 -36.55
C LYS A 441 0.20 -22.73 -36.63
N GLY A 442 1.01 -22.12 -35.73
CA GLY A 442 2.46 -22.36 -35.68
C GLY A 442 2.85 -23.66 -34.95
N ALA A 443 1.91 -24.26 -34.21
CA ALA A 443 2.11 -25.52 -33.47
C ALA A 443 1.80 -26.80 -34.33
N LYS A 444 1.44 -26.63 -35.60
CA LYS A 444 1.28 -27.69 -36.59
C LYS A 444 2.47 -27.67 -37.56
#